data_5a5680c7d17360b6cca355bb0c8859fa
#
_entry.id   5a5680c7d17360b6cca355bb0c8859fa
#
_cell.length_a   1.000
_cell.length_b   1.000
_cell.length_c   1.000
_cell.angle_alpha   90.00
_cell.angle_beta   90.00
_cell.angle_gamma   90.00
#
_symmetry.space_group_name_H-M   'P 1'
#
loop_
_entity.id
_entity.type
_entity.pdbx_description
1 polymer ?
#
loop_
_entity_poly.entity_id
_entity_poly.type
_entity_poly.pdbx_seq_one_letter_code
_entity_poly.pdbx_strand_id
1 'polypeptide(L)'
;MFENINLVAAETAVRIMIYEIRERNPSAVRFIPKTADVKSILLFLKTKKYDTIMYLYGHKFLLEIMNMYEECENYEECAEIKRQIERHNELLNDNLEIKCHF
;
A
#
# COMPACT_ATOMS: atom_id res chain seq x y z
N MET A 1 10.09 3.46 8.34
CA MET A 1 10.37 4.24 7.11
C MET A 1 10.10 5.73 7.27
N PHE A 2 8.98 6.13 7.90
CA PHE A 2 8.60 7.55 8.01
C PHE A 2 8.64 8.09 9.44
N GLU A 3 9.14 7.31 10.38
CA GLU A 3 9.27 7.72 11.78
C GLU A 3 10.37 8.76 11.93
N ASN A 4 10.15 9.74 12.79
CA ASN A 4 11.15 10.78 13.12
C ASN A 4 11.53 11.74 11.99
N ILE A 5 10.80 11.78 10.89
CA ILE A 5 11.01 12.79 9.84
C ILE A 5 9.85 13.79 9.83
N ASN A 6 10.15 15.03 9.45
CA ASN A 6 9.13 16.05 9.38
C ASN A 6 8.17 15.80 8.19
N LEU A 7 7.03 16.47 8.20
CA LEU A 7 5.98 16.27 7.20
C LEU A 7 6.47 16.47 5.76
N VAL A 8 7.26 17.52 5.51
CA VAL A 8 7.75 17.82 4.16
C VAL A 8 8.68 16.71 3.66
N ALA A 9 9.59 16.26 4.52
CA ALA A 9 10.49 15.16 4.17
C ALA A 9 9.73 13.85 3.95
N ALA A 10 8.71 13.58 4.77
CA ALA A 10 7.88 12.40 4.64
C ALA A 10 7.09 12.40 3.32
N GLU A 11 6.51 13.52 2.94
CA GLU A 11 5.81 13.66 1.66
C GLU A 11 6.75 13.49 0.47
N THR A 12 7.96 14.06 0.56
CA THR A 12 8.99 13.87 -0.46
C THR A 12 9.37 12.40 -0.60
N ALA A 13 9.54 11.70 0.52
CA ALA A 13 9.86 10.28 0.51
C ALA A 13 8.75 9.46 -0.16
N VAL A 14 7.49 9.80 0.09
CA VAL A 14 6.36 9.12 -0.56
C VAL A 14 6.37 9.38 -2.07
N ARG A 15 6.64 10.59 -2.52
CA ARG A 15 6.76 10.90 -3.95
C ARG A 15 7.86 10.08 -4.62
N ILE A 16 9.02 10.01 -3.99
CA ILE A 16 10.15 9.22 -4.49
C ILE A 16 9.74 7.75 -4.59
N MET A 17 9.11 7.23 -3.55
CA MET A 17 8.62 5.86 -3.52
C MET A 17 7.68 5.56 -4.70
N ILE A 18 6.72 6.43 -4.96
CA ILE A 18 5.77 6.26 -6.07
C ILE A 18 6.50 6.21 -7.41
N TYR A 19 7.46 7.12 -7.63
CA TYR A 19 8.23 7.13 -8.88
C TYR A 19 9.11 5.90 -9.03
N GLU A 20 9.72 5.42 -7.96
CA GLU A 20 10.50 4.18 -7.98
C GLU A 20 9.63 2.98 -8.33
N ILE A 21 8.45 2.89 -7.73
CA ILE A 21 7.49 1.82 -8.04
C ILE A 21 7.10 1.87 -9.52
N ARG A 22 6.84 3.07 -10.05
CA ARG A 22 6.48 3.24 -11.46
C ARG A 22 7.59 2.77 -12.38
N GLU A 23 8.84 3.04 -12.05
CA GLU A 23 9.97 2.60 -12.86
C GLU A 23 10.13 1.07 -12.83
N ARG A 24 9.95 0.45 -11.67
CA ARG A 24 10.06 -1.00 -11.51
C ARG A 24 8.88 -1.74 -12.16
N ASN A 25 7.69 -1.21 -11.97
CA ASN A 25 6.46 -1.86 -12.42
C ASN A 25 5.43 -0.80 -12.82
N PRO A 26 5.48 -0.32 -14.08
CA PRO A 26 4.56 0.71 -14.54
C PRO A 26 3.08 0.34 -14.36
N SER A 27 2.74 -0.94 -14.40
CA SER A 27 1.36 -1.40 -14.22
C SER A 27 0.86 -1.26 -12.78
N ALA A 28 1.75 -1.06 -11.83
CA ALA A 28 1.39 -0.88 -10.43
C ALA A 28 0.95 0.55 -10.10
N VAL A 29 1.31 1.53 -10.93
CA VAL A 29 0.95 2.93 -10.70
C VAL A 29 0.06 3.39 -11.86
N ARG A 30 -1.24 3.29 -11.67
CA ARG A 30 -2.24 3.63 -12.68
C ARG A 30 -2.80 5.04 -12.53
N PHE A 31 -2.25 5.82 -11.63
CA PHE A 31 -2.71 7.16 -11.33
C PHE A 31 -1.58 8.16 -11.52
N ILE A 32 -1.92 9.41 -11.79
CA ILE A 32 -0.95 10.51 -11.82
C ILE A 32 -0.89 11.06 -10.40
N PRO A 33 0.27 10.95 -9.71
CA PRO A 33 0.36 11.37 -8.31
C PRO A 33 0.13 12.87 -8.16
N LYS A 34 -0.91 13.21 -7.40
CA LYS A 34 -1.20 14.58 -7.00
C LYS A 34 -0.80 14.77 -5.55
N THR A 35 -0.72 16.02 -5.10
CA THR A 35 -0.40 16.32 -3.70
C THR A 35 -1.36 15.64 -2.73
N ALA A 36 -2.65 15.58 -3.07
CA ALA A 36 -3.65 14.90 -2.24
C ALA A 36 -3.37 13.41 -2.12
N ASP A 37 -2.93 12.76 -3.19
CA ASP A 37 -2.59 11.33 -3.18
C ASP A 37 -1.38 11.07 -2.29
N VAL A 38 -0.35 11.92 -2.40
CA VAL A 38 0.85 11.81 -1.57
C VAL A 38 0.49 11.90 -0.09
N LYS A 39 -0.34 12.87 0.27
CA LYS A 39 -0.78 13.08 1.66
C LYS A 39 -1.62 11.90 2.16
N SER A 40 -2.52 11.38 1.33
CA SER A 40 -3.37 10.25 1.68
C SER A 40 -2.55 8.98 1.88
N ILE A 41 -1.64 8.68 0.96
CA ILE A 41 -0.76 7.51 1.06
C ILE A 41 0.10 7.60 2.32
N LEU A 42 0.69 8.77 2.58
CA LEU A 42 1.47 8.98 3.79
C LEU A 42 0.65 8.70 5.05
N LEU A 43 -0.56 9.22 5.12
CA LEU A 43 -1.45 8.99 6.26
C LEU A 43 -1.74 7.50 6.45
N PHE A 44 -2.05 6.79 5.39
CA PHE A 44 -2.34 5.36 5.46
C PHE A 44 -1.12 4.53 5.83
N LEU A 45 0.07 4.93 5.40
CA LEU A 45 1.31 4.26 5.81
C LEU A 45 1.56 4.47 7.30
N LYS A 46 1.36 5.69 7.79
CA LYS A 46 1.53 6.00 9.23
C LYS A 46 0.53 5.28 10.11
N THR A 47 -0.71 5.17 9.67
CA THR A 47 -1.79 4.53 10.43
C THR A 47 -1.92 3.04 10.16
N LYS A 48 -1.04 2.51 9.32
CA LYS A 48 -1.01 1.08 8.95
C LYS A 48 -2.31 0.58 8.32
N LYS A 49 -2.97 1.45 7.58
CA LYS A 49 -4.19 1.12 6.83
C LYS A 49 -3.84 0.67 5.42
N TYR A 50 -3.14 -0.43 5.32
CA TYR A 50 -2.65 -0.97 4.05
C TYR A 50 -3.77 -1.48 3.16
N ASP A 51 -4.83 -2.01 3.75
CA ASP A 51 -6.03 -2.42 3.02
C ASP A 51 -6.67 -1.25 2.28
N THR A 52 -6.67 -0.07 2.88
CA THR A 52 -7.18 1.15 2.26
C THR A 52 -6.33 1.56 1.06
N ILE A 53 -5.00 1.44 1.17
CA ILE A 53 -4.09 1.69 0.05
C ILE A 53 -4.39 0.72 -1.09
N MET A 54 -4.58 -0.56 -0.79
CA MET A 54 -4.92 -1.58 -1.77
C MET A 54 -6.23 -1.26 -2.48
N TYR A 55 -7.23 -0.85 -1.74
CA TYR A 55 -8.54 -0.50 -2.28
C TYR A 55 -8.49 0.73 -3.20
N LEU A 56 -7.78 1.78 -2.79
CA LEU A 56 -7.74 3.05 -3.53
C LEU A 56 -6.72 3.05 -4.67
N TYR A 57 -5.57 2.42 -4.49
CA TYR A 57 -4.45 2.53 -5.41
C TYR A 57 -4.07 1.21 -6.08
N GLY A 58 -4.67 0.12 -5.66
CA GLY A 58 -4.52 -1.18 -6.31
C GLY A 58 -3.64 -2.15 -5.56
N HIS A 59 -3.90 -3.44 -5.79
CA HIS A 59 -3.18 -4.54 -5.16
C HIS A 59 -1.69 -4.54 -5.53
N LYS A 60 -1.38 -4.32 -6.81
CA LYS A 60 -0.01 -4.29 -7.29
C LYS A 60 0.82 -3.18 -6.64
N PHE A 61 0.20 -2.02 -6.43
CA PHE A 61 0.85 -0.90 -5.76
C PHE A 61 1.23 -1.28 -4.32
N LEU A 62 0.32 -1.89 -3.59
CA LEU A 62 0.59 -2.34 -2.22
C LEU A 62 1.68 -3.41 -2.18
N LEU A 63 1.69 -4.35 -3.11
CA LEU A 63 2.74 -5.36 -3.18
C LEU A 63 4.12 -4.75 -3.40
N GLU A 64 4.21 -3.70 -4.21
CA GLU A 64 5.47 -2.99 -4.42
C GLU A 64 5.91 -2.24 -3.15
N ILE A 65 4.97 -1.66 -2.40
CA ILE A 65 5.28 -1.07 -1.09
C ILE A 65 5.84 -2.14 -0.15
N MET A 66 5.22 -3.32 -0.13
CA MET A 66 5.70 -4.43 0.69
C MET A 66 7.13 -4.83 0.31
N ASN A 67 7.43 -4.90 -0.99
CA ASN A 67 8.77 -5.19 -1.47
C ASN A 67 9.79 -4.16 -1.00
N MET A 68 9.42 -2.88 -0.98
CA MET A 68 10.29 -1.82 -0.49
C MET A 68 10.56 -1.94 1.01
N TYR A 69 9.53 -2.30 1.80
CA TYR A 69 9.72 -2.58 3.22
C TYR A 69 10.66 -3.78 3.42
N GLU A 70 10.53 -4.81 2.60
CA GLU A 70 11.40 -5.97 2.64
C GLU A 70 12.86 -5.60 2.33
N GLU A 71 13.09 -4.75 1.33
CA GLU A 71 14.41 -4.24 0.99
C GLU A 71 15.03 -3.46 2.13
N CYS A 72 14.22 -2.77 2.93
CA CYS A 72 14.66 -2.06 4.13
C CYS A 72 14.74 -2.95 5.37
N GLU A 73 14.53 -4.26 5.21
CA GLU A 73 14.51 -5.24 6.29
C GLU A 73 13.44 -4.95 7.36
N ASN A 74 12.38 -4.25 6.97
CA ASN A 74 11.25 -3.95 7.85
C ASN A 74 10.20 -5.06 7.75
N TYR A 75 10.54 -6.22 8.29
CA TYR A 75 9.72 -7.44 8.18
C TYR A 75 8.42 -7.38 8.96
N GLU A 76 8.36 -6.59 10.02
CA GLU A 76 7.12 -6.39 10.79
C GLU A 76 6.04 -5.76 9.93
N GLU A 77 6.40 -4.74 9.14
CA GLU A 77 5.45 -4.09 8.23
C GLU A 77 5.06 -5.02 7.08
N CYS A 78 6.00 -5.82 6.58
CA CYS A 78 5.69 -6.82 5.56
C CYS A 78 4.67 -7.84 6.08
N ALA A 79 4.83 -8.31 7.32
CA ALA A 79 3.90 -9.25 7.94
C ALA A 79 2.52 -8.62 8.13
N GLU A 80 2.47 -7.36 8.54
CA GLU A 80 1.21 -6.63 8.70
C GLU A 80 0.47 -6.47 7.37
N ILE A 81 1.19 -6.13 6.30
CA ILE A 81 0.61 -6.02 4.96
C ILE A 81 0.03 -7.37 4.51
N LYS A 82 0.79 -8.45 4.67
CA LYS A 82 0.34 -9.79 4.32
C LYS A 82 -0.93 -10.17 5.09
N ARG A 83 -0.97 -9.88 6.38
CA ARG A 83 -2.13 -10.16 7.22
C ARG A 83 -3.38 -9.43 6.72
N GLN A 84 -3.25 -8.16 6.36
CA GLN A 84 -4.37 -7.38 5.85
C GLN A 84 -4.85 -7.87 4.48
N ILE A 85 -3.94 -8.27 3.61
CA ILE A 85 -4.28 -8.85 2.31
C ILE A 85 -5.04 -10.17 2.48
N GLU A 86 -4.56 -11.06 3.33
CA GLU A 86 -5.18 -12.35 3.61
C GLU A 86 -6.58 -12.18 4.19
N ARG A 87 -6.73 -11.25 5.14
CA ARG A 87 -8.02 -10.93 5.74
C ARG A 87 -9.01 -10.44 4.70
N HIS A 88 -8.58 -9.60 3.78
CA HIS A 88 -9.42 -9.09 2.70
C HIS A 88 -9.86 -10.23 1.76
N ASN A 89 -8.95 -11.13 1.43
CA ASN A 89 -9.24 -12.29 0.58
C ASN A 89 -10.23 -13.25 1.26
N GLU A 90 -10.12 -13.47 2.55
CA GLU A 90 -11.08 -14.28 3.31
C GLU A 90 -12.47 -13.68 3.25
N LEU A 91 -12.60 -12.38 3.43
CA LEU A 91 -13.89 -11.68 3.34
C LEU A 91 -14.52 -11.80 1.95
N LEU A 92 -13.71 -11.71 0.91
CA LEU A 92 -14.18 -11.89 -0.47
C LEU A 92 -14.63 -13.33 -0.72
N ASN A 93 -13.90 -14.30 -0.23
CA ASN A 93 -14.24 -15.72 -0.37
C ASN A 93 -15.55 -16.05 0.35
N ASP A 94 -15.74 -15.52 1.55
CA ASP A 94 -16.99 -15.70 2.30
C ASP A 94 -18.17 -15.10 1.54
N ASN A 95 -18.00 -13.91 0.94
CA ASN A 95 -19.03 -13.28 0.13
C ASN A 95 -19.33 -14.10 -1.13
N LEU A 96 -18.33 -14.68 -1.76
CA LEU A 96 -18.50 -15.53 -2.94
C LEU A 96 -19.25 -16.81 -2.59
N GLU A 97 -18.97 -17.43 -1.45
CA GLU A 97 -19.68 -18.61 -0.98
C GLU A 97 -21.15 -18.31 -0.76
N ILE A 98 -21.48 -17.18 -0.12
CA ILE A 98 -22.84 -16.73 0.09
C ILE A 98 -23.57 -16.55 -1.25
N LYS A 99 -22.91 -15.98 -2.25
CA LYS A 99 -23.47 -15.81 -3.58
C LYS A 99 -23.74 -17.13 -4.31
N CYS A 100 -22.89 -18.11 -4.08
CA CYS A 100 -23.04 -19.43 -4.70
C CYS A 100 -24.22 -20.23 -4.13
N HIS A 101 -24.71 -19.87 -2.96
CA HIS A 101 -25.87 -20.52 -2.34
C HIS A 101 -27.21 -19.98 -2.79
N PHE A 102 -27.21 -18.93 -3.55
CA PHE A 102 -28.42 -18.34 -4.13
C PHE A 102 -28.59 -18.73 -5.59
#